data_ebf0813799c0900925f29379df6c242f
#
_entry.id   ebf0813799c0900925f29379df6c242f
#
_cell.length_a   1.000
_cell.length_b   1.000
_cell.length_c   1.000
_cell.angle_alpha   90.00
_cell.angle_beta   90.00
_cell.angle_gamma   90.00
#
_symmetry.space_group_name_H-M   'P 1'
#
loop_
_entity.id
_entity.type
_entity.pdbx_description
1 polymer ?
#
loop_
_entity_poly.entity_id
_entity_poly.type
_entity_poly.pdbx_seq_one_letter_code
_entity_poly.pdbx_strand_id
1 'polypeptide(L)'
;HHEHGHRQGHNHDDSKAVIFYIAGLVLYIIGMVLQYMGNGIANILFILTVILSGYHVTMEGVEDTIEKTKKKGKFQPNVHILMTLAAVGAVLIGNAEEGALLILIFAGAHFLEEYVEEKSRKSLTALLQMNPTQARLIQENGEVVVVDVASLKVGDTLEVLHGDQVPIDGVITKGLTSIDEATITGESMPRSKGEGDEVFASTVNLSSRIEMRVTAESTDTVFAKIMKVVENAQGSMNKQATFIQKIEPIYVNIVLILWPIFLLFGYFLMGWDLNTTLYRGMVYLIGVSPCALAASAVPATLAAMSRLSKMGILAKGGAAISQLQDLRVISFDKTGTLTKGTPELTDYWFEDETMIPAVVAMEKQSTHPLAQAVVQKFSDWTVLEEEIEVEVLVGQGVRSVVRNEEIHIIKPMDTVDRSTEVATRMQEWASEGKTVVTVVKNNRIVGLMAFMDLPNEASKAVLDYFKSQQVHTTMITGDSRETAEMIGMKLGVQEVVANVLPEEKLEKIQSQKERYGLTAMVGDGVNDAPALATADVGIAMGNGTDIAIETSDIVIMKNDLQKLVSAHKISKKLHRVILENMIFAMSIVVMLLVLNFFGLTNIGWGVVLHE
;
A
#
# COMPACT_ATOMS: atom_id res chain seq x y z
N HIS A 1 21.38 12.87 -2.69
CA HIS A 1 21.91 13.36 -3.98
C HIS A 1 22.95 12.35 -4.51
N HIS A 2 22.55 11.24 -5.18
CA HIS A 2 23.41 10.45 -6.11
C HIS A 2 22.73 9.16 -6.59
N GLU A 3 21.44 9.19 -7.01
CA GLU A 3 20.80 8.03 -7.63
C GLU A 3 19.99 8.32 -8.91
N HIS A 4 20.00 9.54 -9.41
CA HIS A 4 19.24 9.90 -10.64
C HIS A 4 20.02 9.75 -11.96
N GLY A 5 21.27 9.24 -11.95
CA GLY A 5 22.14 9.15 -13.14
C GLY A 5 22.01 7.88 -13.99
N HIS A 6 21.42 6.79 -13.48
CA HIS A 6 21.44 5.48 -14.19
C HIS A 6 20.18 5.11 -14.99
N ARG A 7 19.09 5.88 -14.91
CA ARG A 7 17.80 5.49 -15.50
C ARG A 7 17.59 5.89 -16.99
N GLN A 8 18.42 6.73 -17.57
CA GLN A 8 18.30 7.08 -19.00
C GLN A 8 19.12 6.22 -19.96
N GLY A 9 20.03 5.37 -19.47
CA GLY A 9 20.84 4.46 -20.26
C GLY A 9 20.16 3.16 -20.65
N HIS A 10 19.26 2.61 -19.81
CA HIS A 10 18.66 1.28 -20.00
C HIS A 10 17.74 1.19 -21.24
N ASN A 11 16.91 2.17 -21.53
CA ASN A 11 15.96 2.09 -22.66
C ASN A 11 16.60 2.00 -24.06
N HIS A 12 17.87 2.36 -24.22
CA HIS A 12 18.56 2.27 -25.50
C HIS A 12 19.34 0.95 -25.67
N ASP A 13 19.73 0.29 -24.57
CA ASP A 13 20.41 -1.00 -24.62
C ASP A 13 19.43 -2.17 -24.76
N ASP A 14 18.24 -2.09 -24.15
CA ASP A 14 17.21 -3.13 -24.22
C ASP A 14 16.73 -3.37 -25.67
N SER A 15 16.57 -2.32 -26.46
CA SER A 15 16.16 -2.46 -27.87
C SER A 15 17.23 -3.16 -28.74
N LYS A 16 18.51 -2.95 -28.43
CA LYS A 16 19.62 -3.63 -29.12
C LYS A 16 19.72 -5.10 -28.69
N ALA A 17 19.49 -5.37 -27.39
CA ALA A 17 19.49 -6.74 -26.86
C ALA A 17 18.43 -7.60 -27.54
N VAL A 18 17.22 -7.08 -27.71
CA VAL A 18 16.12 -7.75 -28.43
C VAL A 18 16.47 -7.98 -29.90
N ILE A 19 17.11 -7.01 -30.57
CA ILE A 19 17.55 -7.16 -31.97
C ILE A 19 18.59 -8.27 -32.09
N PHE A 20 19.58 -8.32 -31.19
CA PHE A 20 20.60 -9.38 -31.18
C PHE A 20 19.99 -10.76 -30.89
N TYR A 21 19.02 -10.83 -29.98
CA TYR A 21 18.29 -12.05 -29.70
C TYR A 21 17.54 -12.57 -30.95
N ILE A 22 16.79 -11.69 -31.63
CA ILE A 22 16.07 -12.06 -32.86
C ILE A 22 17.04 -12.48 -33.97
N ALA A 23 18.16 -11.77 -34.14
CA ALA A 23 19.20 -12.15 -35.10
C ALA A 23 19.77 -13.54 -34.80
N GLY A 24 20.07 -13.84 -33.55
CA GLY A 24 20.52 -15.16 -33.13
C GLY A 24 19.45 -16.24 -33.34
N LEU A 25 18.19 -15.96 -33.09
CA LEU A 25 17.07 -16.88 -33.36
C LEU A 25 16.98 -17.22 -34.85
N VAL A 26 17.11 -16.21 -35.73
CA VAL A 26 17.13 -16.42 -37.19
C VAL A 26 18.35 -17.28 -37.61
N LEU A 27 19.53 -16.99 -37.05
CA LEU A 27 20.73 -17.80 -37.33
C LEU A 27 20.58 -19.24 -36.86
N TYR A 28 19.95 -19.47 -35.72
CA TYR A 28 19.64 -20.80 -35.21
C TYR A 28 18.74 -21.58 -36.18
N ILE A 29 17.66 -20.98 -36.65
CA ILE A 29 16.73 -21.60 -37.61
C ILE A 29 17.46 -21.94 -38.93
N ILE A 30 18.28 -21.01 -39.45
CA ILE A 30 19.08 -21.26 -40.63
C ILE A 30 20.08 -22.39 -40.38
N GLY A 31 20.74 -22.41 -39.22
CA GLY A 31 21.64 -23.45 -38.78
C GLY A 31 20.98 -24.83 -38.75
N MET A 32 19.77 -24.92 -38.22
CA MET A 32 18.98 -26.18 -38.20
C MET A 32 18.68 -26.69 -39.62
N VAL A 33 18.29 -25.80 -40.54
CA VAL A 33 18.05 -26.18 -41.95
C VAL A 33 19.33 -26.67 -42.62
N LEU A 34 20.46 -25.97 -42.43
CA LEU A 34 21.76 -26.37 -43.02
C LEU A 34 22.26 -27.66 -42.40
N GLN A 35 22.07 -27.90 -41.13
CA GLN A 35 22.40 -29.15 -40.46
C GLN A 35 21.58 -30.32 -41.04
N TYR A 36 20.29 -30.13 -41.26
CA TYR A 36 19.44 -31.12 -41.91
C TYR A 36 19.92 -31.43 -43.35
N MET A 37 20.50 -30.43 -44.03
CA MET A 37 21.13 -30.58 -45.36
C MET A 37 22.55 -31.16 -45.30
N GLY A 38 23.07 -31.49 -44.13
CA GLY A 38 24.41 -32.06 -43.94
C GLY A 38 25.57 -31.05 -44.13
N ASN A 39 25.30 -29.74 -44.02
CA ASN A 39 26.31 -28.71 -44.24
C ASN A 39 27.02 -28.33 -42.92
N GLY A 40 28.35 -28.47 -42.89
CA GLY A 40 29.18 -28.19 -41.71
C GLY A 40 29.20 -26.72 -41.25
N ILE A 41 28.68 -25.76 -42.07
CA ILE A 41 28.55 -24.35 -41.70
C ILE A 41 27.53 -24.17 -40.55
N ALA A 42 26.61 -25.12 -40.36
CA ALA A 42 25.63 -25.09 -39.29
C ALA A 42 26.24 -24.83 -37.91
N ASN A 43 27.33 -25.49 -37.55
CA ASN A 43 28.01 -25.30 -36.26
C ASN A 43 28.51 -23.86 -36.05
N ILE A 44 28.97 -23.19 -37.12
CA ILE A 44 29.40 -21.79 -37.03
C ILE A 44 28.19 -20.87 -36.71
N LEU A 45 27.04 -21.16 -37.32
CA LEU A 45 25.82 -20.39 -37.07
C LEU A 45 25.31 -20.59 -35.63
N PHE A 46 25.40 -21.81 -35.09
CA PHE A 46 25.05 -22.08 -33.68
C PHE A 46 25.98 -21.34 -32.71
N ILE A 47 27.29 -21.30 -32.97
CA ILE A 47 28.25 -20.52 -32.18
C ILE A 47 27.91 -19.02 -32.23
N LEU A 48 27.61 -18.49 -33.43
CA LEU A 48 27.20 -17.08 -33.58
C LEU A 48 25.90 -16.82 -32.82
N THR A 49 24.96 -17.78 -32.82
CA THR A 49 23.72 -17.67 -32.01
C THR A 49 24.03 -17.53 -30.53
N VAL A 50 24.93 -18.37 -29.98
CA VAL A 50 25.34 -18.30 -28.57
C VAL A 50 25.90 -16.91 -28.25
N ILE A 51 26.77 -16.38 -29.12
CA ILE A 51 27.38 -15.06 -28.90
C ILE A 51 26.34 -13.94 -28.96
N LEU A 52 25.51 -13.91 -30.01
CA LEU A 52 24.55 -12.81 -30.22
C LEU A 52 23.39 -12.82 -29.19
N SER A 53 22.72 -13.97 -29.06
CA SER A 53 21.58 -14.09 -28.15
C SER A 53 21.99 -14.10 -26.67
N GLY A 54 23.22 -14.61 -26.36
CA GLY A 54 23.75 -14.66 -25.00
C GLY A 54 24.44 -13.37 -24.57
N TYR A 55 24.70 -12.41 -25.46
CA TYR A 55 25.49 -11.22 -25.16
C TYR A 55 24.92 -10.44 -23.96
N HIS A 56 23.63 -10.12 -23.99
CA HIS A 56 22.98 -9.30 -22.96
C HIS A 56 23.04 -9.99 -21.58
N VAL A 57 22.55 -11.21 -21.49
CA VAL A 57 22.48 -11.96 -20.22
C VAL A 57 23.87 -12.27 -19.66
N THR A 58 24.84 -12.56 -20.53
CA THR A 58 26.23 -12.80 -20.12
C THR A 58 26.88 -11.53 -19.56
N MET A 59 26.72 -10.39 -20.24
CA MET A 59 27.27 -9.12 -19.79
C MET A 59 26.64 -8.68 -18.47
N GLU A 60 25.33 -8.77 -18.34
CA GLU A 60 24.62 -8.48 -17.09
C GLU A 60 25.11 -9.38 -15.93
N GLY A 61 25.23 -10.69 -16.16
CA GLY A 61 25.74 -11.62 -15.17
C GLY A 61 27.17 -11.30 -14.71
N VAL A 62 28.03 -10.90 -15.64
CA VAL A 62 29.43 -10.54 -15.35
C VAL A 62 29.52 -9.20 -14.63
N GLU A 63 28.84 -8.17 -15.13
CA GLU A 63 28.84 -6.82 -14.53
C GLU A 63 28.29 -6.85 -13.11
N ASP A 64 27.14 -7.50 -12.89
CA ASP A 64 26.52 -7.65 -11.57
C ASP A 64 27.46 -8.42 -10.59
N THR A 65 28.09 -9.49 -11.07
CA THR A 65 29.09 -10.23 -10.28
C THR A 65 30.28 -9.37 -9.89
N ILE A 66 30.81 -8.58 -10.82
CA ILE A 66 31.94 -7.67 -10.55
C ILE A 66 31.54 -6.58 -9.57
N GLU A 67 30.41 -5.95 -9.78
CA GLU A 67 29.92 -4.86 -8.90
C GLU A 67 29.66 -5.38 -7.48
N LYS A 68 28.89 -6.48 -7.33
CA LYS A 68 28.59 -7.08 -6.03
C LYS A 68 29.85 -7.56 -5.31
N THR A 69 30.81 -8.15 -6.06
CA THR A 69 32.10 -8.60 -5.50
C THR A 69 32.94 -7.42 -5.01
N LYS A 70 33.03 -6.32 -5.78
CA LYS A 70 33.74 -5.11 -5.36
C LYS A 70 33.09 -4.48 -4.12
N LYS A 71 31.76 -4.40 -4.08
CA LYS A 71 30.99 -3.77 -2.99
C LYS A 71 31.10 -4.54 -1.66
N LYS A 72 31.14 -5.88 -1.71
CA LYS A 72 31.19 -6.72 -0.50
C LYS A 72 32.57 -7.28 -0.16
N GLY A 73 33.58 -7.10 -1.03
CA GLY A 73 34.93 -7.64 -0.83
C GLY A 73 35.03 -9.18 -0.81
N LYS A 74 33.98 -9.88 -1.25
CA LYS A 74 33.91 -11.34 -1.35
C LYS A 74 33.25 -11.71 -2.68
N PHE A 75 33.67 -12.81 -3.28
CA PHE A 75 33.11 -13.29 -4.55
C PHE A 75 31.60 -13.50 -4.45
N GLN A 76 30.85 -12.77 -5.27
CA GLN A 76 29.39 -12.73 -5.29
C GLN A 76 28.88 -13.03 -6.72
N PRO A 77 28.92 -14.30 -7.16
CA PRO A 77 28.51 -14.65 -8.51
C PRO A 77 27.00 -14.48 -8.69
N ASN A 78 26.62 -13.97 -9.86
CA ASN A 78 25.24 -13.95 -10.32
C ASN A 78 24.86 -15.32 -10.90
N VAL A 79 23.60 -15.69 -10.79
CA VAL A 79 23.05 -16.96 -11.30
C VAL A 79 23.21 -17.15 -12.81
N HIS A 80 23.20 -16.08 -13.59
CA HIS A 80 23.37 -16.10 -15.05
C HIS A 80 24.74 -16.70 -15.48
N ILE A 81 25.74 -16.68 -14.61
CA ILE A 81 27.04 -17.32 -14.86
C ILE A 81 26.92 -18.84 -15.06
N LEU A 82 26.02 -19.50 -14.33
CA LEU A 82 25.83 -20.94 -14.45
C LEU A 82 25.35 -21.35 -15.85
N MET A 83 24.34 -20.59 -16.35
CA MET A 83 23.78 -20.82 -17.69
C MET A 83 24.79 -20.48 -18.80
N THR A 84 25.52 -19.37 -18.64
CA THR A 84 26.58 -18.99 -19.57
C THR A 84 27.69 -20.05 -19.63
N LEU A 85 28.13 -20.56 -18.47
CA LEU A 85 29.12 -21.65 -18.40
C LEU A 85 28.61 -22.94 -19.07
N ALA A 86 27.33 -23.27 -18.87
CA ALA A 86 26.73 -24.44 -19.50
C ALA A 86 26.66 -24.30 -21.02
N ALA A 87 26.26 -23.14 -21.55
CA ALA A 87 26.17 -22.87 -22.99
C ALA A 87 27.56 -22.88 -23.65
N VAL A 88 28.55 -22.20 -23.07
CA VAL A 88 29.93 -22.18 -23.54
C VAL A 88 30.54 -23.59 -23.47
N GLY A 89 30.30 -24.27 -22.35
CA GLY A 89 30.75 -25.65 -22.18
C GLY A 89 30.17 -26.60 -23.22
N ALA A 90 28.88 -26.48 -23.55
CA ALA A 90 28.26 -27.27 -24.62
C ALA A 90 28.91 -27.03 -25.98
N VAL A 91 29.26 -25.80 -26.33
CA VAL A 91 30.00 -25.47 -27.55
C VAL A 91 31.38 -26.12 -27.56
N LEU A 92 32.12 -26.06 -26.44
CA LEU A 92 33.47 -26.59 -26.32
C LEU A 92 33.53 -28.11 -26.44
N ILE A 93 32.50 -28.83 -26.00
CA ILE A 93 32.41 -30.30 -26.14
C ILE A 93 31.83 -30.73 -27.50
N GLY A 94 31.59 -29.80 -28.42
CA GLY A 94 31.10 -30.07 -29.77
C GLY A 94 29.58 -30.09 -29.95
N ASN A 95 28.80 -29.76 -28.90
CA ASN A 95 27.34 -29.73 -28.92
C ASN A 95 26.82 -28.27 -29.08
N ALA A 96 27.30 -27.59 -30.14
CA ALA A 96 26.99 -26.18 -30.39
C ALA A 96 25.48 -25.91 -30.60
N GLU A 97 24.75 -26.85 -31.21
CA GLU A 97 23.29 -26.79 -31.39
C GLU A 97 22.56 -26.69 -30.03
N GLU A 98 22.88 -27.60 -29.11
CA GLU A 98 22.25 -27.62 -27.78
C GLU A 98 22.64 -26.40 -26.94
N GLY A 99 23.91 -25.93 -27.08
CA GLY A 99 24.35 -24.67 -26.44
C GLY A 99 23.62 -23.45 -26.97
N ALA A 100 23.35 -23.40 -28.28
CA ALA A 100 22.57 -22.35 -28.90
C ALA A 100 21.09 -22.38 -28.48
N LEU A 101 20.47 -23.57 -28.40
CA LEU A 101 19.12 -23.75 -27.91
C LEU A 101 18.99 -23.33 -26.44
N LEU A 102 19.95 -23.74 -25.60
CA LEU A 102 20.01 -23.34 -24.19
C LEU A 102 19.99 -21.83 -24.05
N ILE A 103 20.87 -21.11 -24.74
CA ILE A 103 20.98 -19.67 -24.59
C ILE A 103 19.75 -18.94 -25.16
N LEU A 104 19.14 -19.45 -26.23
CA LEU A 104 17.91 -18.87 -26.78
C LEU A 104 16.73 -19.00 -25.83
N ILE A 105 16.52 -20.17 -25.22
CA ILE A 105 15.44 -20.38 -24.27
C ILE A 105 15.67 -19.51 -23.03
N PHE A 106 16.90 -19.54 -22.50
CA PHE A 106 17.25 -18.78 -21.30
C PHE A 106 17.13 -17.26 -21.50
N ALA A 107 17.68 -16.70 -22.59
CA ALA A 107 17.54 -15.27 -22.90
C ALA A 107 16.09 -14.90 -23.19
N GLY A 108 15.34 -15.79 -23.86
CA GLY A 108 13.91 -15.57 -24.11
C GLY A 108 13.07 -15.55 -22.83
N ALA A 109 13.35 -16.46 -21.89
CA ALA A 109 12.71 -16.48 -20.57
C ALA A 109 13.05 -15.21 -19.77
N HIS A 110 14.31 -14.77 -19.80
CA HIS A 110 14.76 -13.54 -19.14
C HIS A 110 14.05 -12.30 -19.69
N PHE A 111 13.94 -12.14 -21.02
CA PHE A 111 13.16 -11.05 -21.61
C PHE A 111 11.67 -11.10 -21.24
N LEU A 112 11.08 -12.29 -21.12
CA LEU A 112 9.70 -12.45 -20.68
C LEU A 112 9.52 -12.02 -19.22
N GLU A 113 10.46 -12.36 -18.36
CA GLU A 113 10.50 -11.96 -16.96
C GLU A 113 10.57 -10.44 -16.83
N GLU A 114 11.53 -9.80 -17.50
CA GLU A 114 11.65 -8.31 -17.54
C GLU A 114 10.36 -7.64 -18.05
N TYR A 115 9.77 -8.18 -19.11
CA TYR A 115 8.50 -7.66 -19.64
C TYR A 115 7.36 -7.73 -18.62
N VAL A 116 7.25 -8.85 -17.89
CA VAL A 116 6.21 -9.03 -16.86
C VAL A 116 6.45 -8.08 -15.69
N GLU A 117 7.69 -7.90 -15.25
CA GLU A 117 8.06 -6.94 -14.22
C GLU A 117 7.76 -5.51 -14.64
N GLU A 118 8.17 -5.11 -15.84
CA GLU A 118 7.92 -3.78 -16.38
C GLU A 118 6.42 -3.49 -16.52
N LYS A 119 5.64 -4.46 -17.03
CA LYS A 119 4.18 -4.34 -17.12
C LYS A 119 3.54 -4.19 -15.74
N SER A 120 3.99 -4.91 -14.75
CA SER A 120 3.51 -4.80 -13.38
C SER A 120 3.86 -3.45 -12.76
N ARG A 121 5.07 -2.95 -13.00
CA ARG A 121 5.51 -1.60 -12.60
C ARG A 121 4.71 -0.51 -13.32
N LYS A 122 4.50 -0.62 -14.64
CA LYS A 122 3.68 0.32 -15.43
C LYS A 122 2.24 0.40 -14.91
N SER A 123 1.68 -0.70 -14.42
CA SER A 123 0.34 -0.69 -13.80
C SER A 123 0.30 0.13 -12.51
N LEU A 124 1.40 0.17 -11.73
CA LEU A 124 1.55 1.07 -10.59
C LEU A 124 1.77 2.52 -11.03
N THR A 125 2.59 2.72 -12.07
CA THR A 125 2.96 4.06 -12.59
C THR A 125 1.85 4.68 -13.47
N ALA A 126 0.91 3.90 -13.99
CA ALA A 126 -0.25 4.43 -14.72
C ALA A 126 -1.12 5.35 -13.84
N LEU A 127 -1.09 5.17 -12.52
CA LEU A 127 -1.68 6.13 -11.58
C LEU A 127 -0.98 7.49 -11.65
N LEU A 128 0.33 7.54 -11.95
CA LEU A 128 1.12 8.78 -12.07
C LEU A 128 0.73 9.65 -13.27
N GLN A 129 0.20 9.06 -14.33
CA GLN A 129 -0.14 9.76 -15.57
C GLN A 129 -1.53 10.41 -15.55
N MET A 130 -2.28 10.22 -14.46
CA MET A 130 -3.63 10.77 -14.29
C MET A 130 -3.66 12.15 -13.64
N ASN A 131 -2.52 12.81 -13.45
CA ASN A 131 -2.48 14.13 -12.80
C ASN A 131 -2.88 15.22 -13.79
N PRO A 132 -3.96 15.98 -13.54
CA PRO A 132 -4.33 17.12 -14.36
C PRO A 132 -3.24 18.19 -14.32
N THR A 133 -2.89 18.73 -15.47
CA THR A 133 -1.88 19.80 -15.58
C THR A 133 -2.50 21.17 -15.77
N GLN A 134 -3.78 21.23 -16.15
CA GLN A 134 -4.49 22.46 -16.44
C GLN A 134 -5.80 22.55 -15.66
N ALA A 135 -6.19 23.77 -15.30
CA ALA A 135 -7.43 24.08 -14.60
C ALA A 135 -8.12 25.31 -15.21
N ARG A 136 -9.44 25.38 -15.08
CA ARG A 136 -10.26 26.53 -15.50
C ARG A 136 -10.50 27.44 -14.29
N LEU A 137 -9.71 28.51 -14.19
CA LEU A 137 -9.80 29.50 -13.11
C LEU A 137 -10.88 30.54 -13.46
N ILE A 138 -11.81 30.74 -12.55
CA ILE A 138 -12.81 31.83 -12.63
C ILE A 138 -12.19 33.07 -11.98
N GLN A 139 -11.94 34.10 -12.78
CA GLN A 139 -11.40 35.37 -12.28
C GLN A 139 -12.50 36.22 -11.59
N GLU A 140 -12.10 37.24 -10.83
CA GLU A 140 -13.01 38.16 -10.15
C GLU A 140 -14.01 38.87 -11.09
N ASN A 141 -13.64 39.04 -12.38
CA ASN A 141 -14.51 39.60 -13.41
C ASN A 141 -15.53 38.58 -14.00
N GLY A 142 -15.50 37.30 -13.53
CA GLY A 142 -16.32 36.21 -14.04
C GLY A 142 -15.80 35.53 -15.30
N GLU A 143 -14.65 35.94 -15.84
CA GLU A 143 -14.01 35.33 -17.00
C GLU A 143 -13.30 34.04 -16.60
N VAL A 144 -13.43 32.97 -17.43
CA VAL A 144 -12.77 31.69 -17.21
C VAL A 144 -11.49 31.62 -18.03
N VAL A 145 -10.36 31.46 -17.36
CA VAL A 145 -9.03 31.35 -17.97
C VAL A 145 -8.42 29.99 -17.67
N VAL A 146 -7.81 29.35 -18.68
CA VAL A 146 -7.06 28.11 -18.47
C VAL A 146 -5.68 28.43 -17.92
N VAL A 147 -5.35 27.86 -16.78
CA VAL A 147 -4.07 28.06 -16.07
C VAL A 147 -3.43 26.72 -15.75
N ASP A 148 -2.12 26.73 -15.45
CA ASP A 148 -1.41 25.56 -14.93
C ASP A 148 -1.85 25.30 -13.48
N VAL A 149 -2.11 24.02 -13.15
CA VAL A 149 -2.51 23.60 -11.79
C VAL A 149 -1.47 24.01 -10.75
N ALA A 150 -0.18 24.00 -11.10
CA ALA A 150 0.90 24.43 -10.21
C ALA A 150 0.85 25.92 -9.83
N SER A 151 0.11 26.74 -10.58
CA SER A 151 -0.05 28.18 -10.31
C SER A 151 -1.24 28.53 -9.42
N LEU A 152 -2.12 27.56 -9.13
CA LEU A 152 -3.30 27.72 -8.29
C LEU A 152 -2.94 27.97 -6.84
N LYS A 153 -3.78 28.75 -6.17
CA LYS A 153 -3.66 29.09 -4.73
C LYS A 153 -4.90 28.64 -3.99
N VAL A 154 -4.73 28.36 -2.71
CA VAL A 154 -5.85 28.10 -1.81
C VAL A 154 -6.79 29.33 -1.80
N GLY A 155 -8.09 29.07 -2.02
CA GLY A 155 -9.11 30.08 -2.15
C GLY A 155 -9.53 30.40 -3.58
N ASP A 156 -8.75 30.03 -4.60
CA ASP A 156 -9.12 30.19 -6.01
C ASP A 156 -10.43 29.44 -6.32
N THR A 157 -11.25 30.01 -7.22
CA THR A 157 -12.49 29.37 -7.67
C THR A 157 -12.30 28.79 -9.07
N LEU A 158 -12.64 27.52 -9.23
CA LEU A 158 -12.46 26.78 -10.48
C LEU A 158 -13.78 26.29 -11.05
N GLU A 159 -13.83 26.18 -12.37
CA GLU A 159 -14.90 25.52 -13.11
C GLU A 159 -14.45 24.12 -13.51
N VAL A 160 -15.29 23.10 -13.24
CA VAL A 160 -15.07 21.72 -13.71
C VAL A 160 -16.27 21.29 -14.53
N LEU A 161 -16.04 21.01 -15.81
CA LEU A 161 -17.09 20.63 -16.76
C LEU A 161 -17.40 19.13 -16.67
N HIS A 162 -18.51 18.72 -17.29
CA HIS A 162 -18.82 17.31 -17.49
C HIS A 162 -17.74 16.61 -18.31
N GLY A 163 -17.24 15.48 -17.80
CA GLY A 163 -16.16 14.71 -18.42
C GLY A 163 -14.75 15.20 -18.06
N ASP A 164 -14.61 16.36 -17.44
CA ASP A 164 -13.31 16.87 -17.01
C ASP A 164 -12.84 16.17 -15.70
N GLN A 165 -11.52 16.07 -15.56
CA GLN A 165 -10.92 15.71 -14.29
C GLN A 165 -10.94 16.91 -13.34
N VAL A 166 -11.19 16.64 -12.06
CA VAL A 166 -11.00 17.63 -10.99
C VAL A 166 -9.51 17.96 -10.90
N PRO A 167 -9.12 19.23 -11.09
CA PRO A 167 -7.70 19.56 -11.25
C PRO A 167 -6.90 19.56 -9.95
N ILE A 168 -7.54 19.86 -8.83
CA ILE A 168 -6.92 20.04 -7.50
C ILE A 168 -7.96 19.77 -6.42
N ASP A 169 -7.53 19.50 -5.18
CA ASP A 169 -8.46 19.28 -4.06
C ASP A 169 -9.22 20.57 -3.72
N GLY A 170 -10.51 20.45 -3.44
CA GLY A 170 -11.36 21.57 -3.13
C GLY A 170 -12.75 21.19 -2.62
N VAL A 171 -13.57 22.20 -2.41
CA VAL A 171 -14.96 22.07 -1.98
C VAL A 171 -15.87 22.66 -3.04
N ILE A 172 -16.96 21.96 -3.38
CA ILE A 172 -17.97 22.45 -4.32
C ILE A 172 -18.66 23.67 -3.71
N THR A 173 -18.63 24.80 -4.43
CA THR A 173 -19.30 26.03 -4.03
C THR A 173 -20.63 26.22 -4.75
N LYS A 174 -20.82 25.55 -5.91
CA LYS A 174 -22.05 25.63 -6.68
C LYS A 174 -22.22 24.42 -7.60
N GLY A 175 -23.41 23.86 -7.60
CA GLY A 175 -23.81 22.77 -8.48
C GLY A 175 -23.95 21.43 -7.76
N LEU A 176 -24.59 20.48 -8.46
CA LEU A 176 -24.77 19.08 -8.02
C LEU A 176 -24.30 18.19 -9.16
N THR A 177 -23.43 17.23 -8.86
CA THR A 177 -22.88 16.33 -9.86
C THR A 177 -22.63 14.93 -9.31
N SER A 178 -22.22 14.01 -10.17
CA SER A 178 -21.73 12.69 -9.83
C SER A 178 -20.24 12.62 -10.14
N ILE A 179 -19.41 12.25 -9.17
CA ILE A 179 -17.96 12.17 -9.29
C ILE A 179 -17.53 10.70 -9.26
N ASP A 180 -16.72 10.30 -10.24
CA ASP A 180 -15.99 9.05 -10.22
C ASP A 180 -14.70 9.23 -9.41
N GLU A 181 -14.67 8.64 -8.23
CA GLU A 181 -13.54 8.69 -7.33
C GLU A 181 -12.70 7.39 -7.34
N ALA A 182 -12.88 6.52 -8.32
CA ALA A 182 -12.21 5.22 -8.40
C ALA A 182 -10.68 5.32 -8.37
N THR A 183 -10.12 6.39 -8.92
CA THR A 183 -8.67 6.68 -8.88
C THR A 183 -8.11 6.83 -7.47
N ILE A 184 -8.91 7.33 -6.54
CA ILE A 184 -8.48 7.58 -5.15
C ILE A 184 -8.99 6.47 -4.24
N THR A 185 -10.26 6.08 -4.42
CA THR A 185 -10.95 5.19 -3.47
C THR A 185 -10.92 3.73 -3.87
N GLY A 186 -10.68 3.44 -5.14
CA GLY A 186 -10.82 2.11 -5.71
C GLY A 186 -12.28 1.63 -5.86
N GLU A 187 -13.28 2.49 -5.58
CA GLU A 187 -14.69 2.19 -5.74
C GLU A 187 -15.16 2.60 -7.14
N SER A 188 -15.74 1.66 -7.89
CA SER A 188 -16.22 1.91 -9.25
C SER A 188 -17.60 2.62 -9.31
N MET A 189 -18.30 2.79 -8.18
CA MET A 189 -19.58 3.48 -8.16
C MET A 189 -19.38 4.99 -7.99
N PRO A 190 -19.85 5.81 -8.94
CA PRO A 190 -19.81 7.26 -8.80
C PRO A 190 -20.61 7.74 -7.59
N ARG A 191 -20.13 8.81 -6.95
CA ARG A 191 -20.80 9.43 -5.81
C ARG A 191 -21.45 10.75 -6.18
N SER A 192 -22.69 10.97 -5.71
CA SER A 192 -23.35 12.24 -5.84
C SER A 192 -22.74 13.26 -4.87
N LYS A 193 -22.34 14.43 -5.38
CA LYS A 193 -21.67 15.52 -4.67
C LYS A 193 -22.35 16.85 -4.97
N GLY A 194 -22.59 17.65 -3.93
CA GLY A 194 -23.23 18.96 -3.99
C GLY A 194 -22.45 20.06 -3.27
N GLU A 195 -23.07 21.20 -3.08
CA GLU A 195 -22.46 22.33 -2.38
C GLU A 195 -22.01 21.95 -0.96
N GLY A 196 -20.77 22.28 -0.61
CA GLY A 196 -20.13 21.93 0.65
C GLY A 196 -19.40 20.58 0.66
N ASP A 197 -19.56 19.74 -0.37
CA ASP A 197 -18.87 18.46 -0.45
C ASP A 197 -17.44 18.63 -0.97
N GLU A 198 -16.53 17.83 -0.43
CA GLU A 198 -15.14 17.76 -0.88
C GLU A 198 -15.00 17.00 -2.21
N VAL A 199 -14.15 17.50 -3.09
CA VAL A 199 -13.72 16.86 -4.33
C VAL A 199 -12.19 16.81 -4.40
N PHE A 200 -11.66 15.76 -5.00
CA PHE A 200 -10.25 15.46 -4.98
C PHE A 200 -9.63 15.49 -6.37
N ALA A 201 -8.38 15.91 -6.47
CA ALA A 201 -7.60 15.90 -7.70
C ALA A 201 -7.64 14.53 -8.39
N SER A 202 -7.64 14.53 -9.73
CA SER A 202 -7.65 13.30 -10.56
C SER A 202 -8.92 12.45 -10.52
N THR A 203 -9.97 12.88 -9.80
CA THR A 203 -11.32 12.31 -9.92
C THR A 203 -12.04 12.89 -11.15
N VAL A 204 -13.07 12.21 -11.67
CA VAL A 204 -13.75 12.62 -12.90
C VAL A 204 -15.17 13.09 -12.62
N ASN A 205 -15.50 14.26 -13.14
CA ASN A 205 -16.85 14.81 -13.09
C ASN A 205 -17.74 14.18 -14.18
N LEU A 206 -18.75 13.39 -13.79
CA LEU A 206 -19.55 12.57 -14.72
C LEU A 206 -20.90 13.18 -15.12
N SER A 207 -21.35 14.28 -14.50
CA SER A 207 -22.72 14.76 -14.76
C SER A 207 -22.75 16.23 -15.15
N SER A 208 -22.80 17.12 -14.20
CA SER A 208 -23.04 18.54 -14.44
C SER A 208 -21.79 19.39 -14.20
N ARG A 209 -21.74 20.57 -14.81
CA ARG A 209 -20.77 21.59 -14.46
C ARG A 209 -20.88 21.95 -12.98
N ILE A 210 -19.74 22.05 -12.32
CA ILE A 210 -19.64 22.53 -10.93
C ILE A 210 -18.64 23.69 -10.84
N GLU A 211 -18.80 24.50 -9.81
CA GLU A 211 -17.81 25.47 -9.37
C GLU A 211 -17.26 24.98 -8.01
N MET A 212 -15.94 25.02 -7.85
CA MET A 212 -15.27 24.56 -6.64
C MET A 212 -14.24 25.59 -6.18
N ARG A 213 -13.99 25.63 -4.89
CA ARG A 213 -12.95 26.45 -4.27
C ARG A 213 -11.78 25.56 -3.86
N VAL A 214 -10.58 25.97 -4.23
CA VAL A 214 -9.34 25.27 -3.92
C VAL A 214 -9.07 25.27 -2.41
N THR A 215 -8.77 24.10 -1.86
CA THR A 215 -8.47 23.91 -0.41
C THR A 215 -7.06 23.48 -0.12
N ALA A 216 -6.31 22.97 -1.09
CA ALA A 216 -4.93 22.51 -0.93
C ALA A 216 -4.02 23.04 -2.05
N GLU A 217 -2.73 23.16 -1.80
CA GLU A 217 -1.74 23.41 -2.85
C GLU A 217 -1.52 22.17 -3.71
N SER A 218 -1.02 22.36 -4.94
CA SER A 218 -0.85 21.26 -5.91
C SER A 218 0.08 20.13 -5.41
N THR A 219 1.03 20.46 -4.54
CA THR A 219 1.98 19.51 -3.90
C THR A 219 1.37 18.76 -2.72
N ASP A 220 0.28 19.27 -2.14
CA ASP A 220 -0.35 18.79 -0.91
C ASP A 220 -1.70 18.10 -1.13
N THR A 221 -2.08 17.91 -2.39
CA THR A 221 -3.32 17.17 -2.72
C THR A 221 -3.24 15.71 -2.26
N VAL A 222 -4.39 15.12 -1.97
CA VAL A 222 -4.50 13.68 -1.64
C VAL A 222 -3.84 12.83 -2.73
N PHE A 223 -4.01 13.21 -4.00
CA PHE A 223 -3.38 12.52 -5.11
C PHE A 223 -1.84 12.65 -5.09
N ALA A 224 -1.29 13.83 -4.81
CA ALA A 224 0.16 14.03 -4.70
C ALA A 224 0.79 13.17 -3.59
N LYS A 225 0.11 13.04 -2.46
CA LYS A 225 0.51 12.17 -1.35
C LYS A 225 0.49 10.68 -1.73
N ILE A 226 -0.56 10.24 -2.42
CA ILE A 226 -0.66 8.89 -3.01
C ILE A 226 0.56 8.63 -3.90
N MET A 227 0.91 9.59 -4.75
CA MET A 227 2.02 9.46 -5.68
C MET A 227 3.36 9.30 -4.97
N LYS A 228 3.62 10.08 -3.93
CA LYS A 228 4.83 9.98 -3.10
C LYS A 228 4.95 8.59 -2.45
N VAL A 229 3.84 8.02 -1.99
CA VAL A 229 3.80 6.65 -1.43
C VAL A 229 4.11 5.61 -2.51
N VAL A 230 3.53 5.73 -3.70
CA VAL A 230 3.77 4.80 -4.84
C VAL A 230 5.22 4.88 -5.33
N GLU A 231 5.81 6.06 -5.43
CA GLU A 231 7.22 6.24 -5.80
C GLU A 231 8.16 5.59 -4.79
N ASN A 232 7.94 5.80 -3.49
CA ASN A 232 8.72 5.19 -2.43
C ASN A 232 8.58 3.66 -2.38
N ALA A 233 7.40 3.14 -2.76
CA ALA A 233 7.11 1.72 -2.77
C ALA A 233 7.93 0.92 -3.80
N GLN A 234 8.33 1.54 -4.91
CA GLN A 234 9.06 0.86 -5.99
C GLN A 234 10.46 0.38 -5.58
N GLY A 235 11.03 0.89 -4.49
CA GLY A 235 12.39 0.56 -4.03
C GLY A 235 12.46 -0.56 -2.97
N SER A 236 11.36 -0.96 -2.36
CA SER A 236 11.39 -1.94 -1.27
C SER A 236 10.89 -3.32 -1.69
N MET A 237 11.77 -4.31 -1.58
CA MET A 237 11.46 -5.71 -1.87
C MET A 237 10.76 -6.39 -0.70
N ASN A 238 9.98 -7.44 -1.01
CA ASN A 238 9.40 -8.26 0.05
C ASN A 238 10.48 -9.10 0.78
N LYS A 239 10.12 -9.64 1.95
CA LYS A 239 11.02 -10.41 2.82
C LYS A 239 11.59 -11.63 2.10
N GLN A 240 10.78 -12.31 1.28
CA GLN A 240 11.18 -13.51 0.52
C GLN A 240 12.16 -13.14 -0.61
N ALA A 241 11.89 -12.08 -1.39
CA ALA A 241 12.81 -11.62 -2.43
C ALA A 241 14.15 -11.19 -1.84
N THR A 242 14.14 -10.46 -0.71
CA THR A 242 15.36 -10.07 0.00
C THR A 242 16.14 -11.30 0.51
N PHE A 243 15.45 -12.34 0.99
CA PHE A 243 16.05 -13.59 1.44
C PHE A 243 16.68 -14.33 0.28
N ILE A 244 15.97 -14.48 -0.86
CA ILE A 244 16.49 -15.11 -2.08
C ILE A 244 17.75 -14.40 -2.56
N GLN A 245 17.72 -13.07 -2.67
CA GLN A 245 18.90 -12.28 -3.08
C GLN A 245 20.10 -12.41 -2.14
N LYS A 246 19.89 -12.65 -0.85
CA LYS A 246 20.99 -12.90 0.11
C LYS A 246 21.59 -14.30 -0.03
N ILE A 247 20.76 -15.29 -0.35
CA ILE A 247 21.17 -16.70 -0.45
C ILE A 247 21.74 -17.03 -1.84
N GLU A 248 21.26 -16.37 -2.88
CA GLU A 248 21.65 -16.62 -4.27
C GLU A 248 23.18 -16.76 -4.46
N PRO A 249 24.03 -15.79 -4.06
CA PRO A 249 25.47 -15.91 -4.27
C PRO A 249 26.10 -17.06 -3.48
N ILE A 250 25.56 -17.38 -2.30
CA ILE A 250 26.02 -18.52 -1.48
C ILE A 250 25.69 -19.82 -2.21
N TYR A 251 24.48 -19.93 -2.72
CA TYR A 251 24.02 -21.09 -3.46
C TYR A 251 24.86 -21.31 -4.74
N VAL A 252 25.06 -20.25 -5.54
CA VAL A 252 25.87 -20.32 -6.76
C VAL A 252 27.31 -20.74 -6.45
N ASN A 253 27.92 -20.23 -5.38
CA ASN A 253 29.23 -20.65 -4.93
C ASN A 253 29.27 -22.15 -4.56
N ILE A 254 28.27 -22.66 -3.86
CA ILE A 254 28.16 -24.08 -3.53
C ILE A 254 28.06 -24.92 -4.81
N VAL A 255 27.22 -24.50 -5.75
CA VAL A 255 27.08 -25.20 -7.05
C VAL A 255 28.39 -25.23 -7.81
N LEU A 256 29.12 -24.11 -7.90
CA LEU A 256 30.41 -24.02 -8.56
C LEU A 256 31.49 -24.89 -7.90
N ILE A 257 31.44 -25.03 -6.57
CA ILE A 257 32.37 -25.94 -5.84
C ILE A 257 31.98 -27.41 -6.05
N LEU A 258 30.69 -27.73 -6.05
CA LEU A 258 30.22 -29.10 -6.23
C LEU A 258 30.35 -29.59 -7.68
N TRP A 259 30.35 -28.68 -8.65
CA TRP A 259 30.47 -29.05 -10.08
C TRP A 259 31.73 -29.87 -10.42
N PRO A 260 32.97 -29.45 -10.09
CA PRO A 260 34.15 -30.29 -10.35
C PRO A 260 34.13 -31.60 -9.55
N ILE A 261 33.55 -31.61 -8.35
CA ILE A 261 33.38 -32.83 -7.56
C ILE A 261 32.44 -33.80 -8.29
N PHE A 262 31.34 -33.30 -8.87
CA PHE A 262 30.42 -34.08 -9.69
C PHE A 262 31.13 -34.69 -10.94
N LEU A 263 31.98 -33.92 -11.62
CA LEU A 263 32.75 -34.39 -12.75
C LEU A 263 33.72 -35.49 -12.34
N LEU A 264 34.47 -35.30 -11.26
CA LEU A 264 35.40 -36.32 -10.73
C LEU A 264 34.64 -37.59 -10.31
N PHE A 265 33.51 -37.45 -9.65
CA PHE A 265 32.68 -38.59 -9.27
C PHE A 265 32.18 -39.37 -10.51
N GLY A 266 31.69 -38.68 -11.54
CA GLY A 266 31.22 -39.29 -12.77
C GLY A 266 32.32 -40.05 -13.49
N TYR A 267 33.52 -39.45 -13.62
CA TYR A 267 34.65 -40.05 -14.32
C TYR A 267 35.27 -41.24 -13.56
N PHE A 268 35.56 -41.07 -12.26
CA PHE A 268 36.31 -42.07 -11.48
C PHE A 268 35.44 -43.16 -10.83
N LEU A 269 34.23 -42.80 -10.36
CA LEU A 269 33.38 -43.78 -9.65
C LEU A 269 32.32 -44.40 -10.55
N MET A 270 31.71 -43.60 -11.44
CA MET A 270 30.63 -44.09 -12.31
C MET A 270 31.17 -44.67 -13.63
N GLY A 271 32.46 -44.47 -13.93
CA GLY A 271 33.10 -44.96 -15.14
C GLY A 271 32.60 -44.29 -16.43
N TRP A 272 32.10 -43.08 -16.36
CA TRP A 272 31.70 -42.33 -17.55
C TRP A 272 32.93 -41.92 -18.35
N ASP A 273 32.85 -41.98 -19.68
CA ASP A 273 33.88 -41.40 -20.54
C ASP A 273 33.90 -39.86 -20.39
N LEU A 274 35.00 -39.25 -20.83
CA LEU A 274 35.23 -37.83 -20.64
C LEU A 274 34.12 -36.96 -21.25
N ASN A 275 33.67 -37.30 -22.48
CA ASN A 275 32.62 -36.54 -23.15
C ASN A 275 31.29 -36.65 -22.41
N THR A 276 30.89 -37.83 -21.99
CA THR A 276 29.67 -38.02 -21.17
C THR A 276 29.77 -37.29 -19.84
N THR A 277 30.94 -37.32 -19.20
CA THR A 277 31.16 -36.62 -17.93
C THR A 277 30.98 -35.11 -18.08
N LEU A 278 31.63 -34.51 -19.08
CA LEU A 278 31.52 -33.08 -19.36
C LEU A 278 30.10 -32.69 -19.76
N TYR A 279 29.45 -33.48 -20.62
CA TYR A 279 28.08 -33.26 -21.04
C TYR A 279 27.11 -33.25 -19.85
N ARG A 280 27.16 -34.26 -18.98
CA ARG A 280 26.33 -34.33 -17.77
C ARG A 280 26.67 -33.21 -16.78
N GLY A 281 27.93 -32.75 -16.77
CA GLY A 281 28.34 -31.56 -16.03
C GLY A 281 27.65 -30.28 -16.51
N MET A 282 27.43 -30.15 -17.84
CA MET A 282 26.65 -28.99 -18.36
C MET A 282 25.17 -29.10 -17.97
N VAL A 283 24.57 -30.30 -18.13
CA VAL A 283 23.19 -30.55 -17.70
C VAL A 283 23.02 -30.33 -16.19
N TYR A 284 24.03 -30.66 -15.38
CA TYR A 284 24.02 -30.34 -13.94
C TYR A 284 23.92 -28.83 -13.68
N LEU A 285 24.76 -28.01 -14.32
CA LEU A 285 24.74 -26.56 -14.15
C LEU A 285 23.39 -25.95 -14.50
N ILE A 286 22.72 -26.46 -15.53
CA ILE A 286 21.37 -26.05 -15.92
C ILE A 286 20.37 -26.46 -14.83
N GLY A 287 20.33 -27.73 -14.47
CA GLY A 287 19.32 -28.28 -13.57
C GLY A 287 19.38 -27.75 -12.15
N VAL A 288 20.53 -27.26 -11.68
CA VAL A 288 20.68 -26.68 -10.34
C VAL A 288 20.63 -25.16 -10.32
N SER A 289 20.35 -24.48 -11.43
CA SER A 289 20.24 -23.02 -11.45
C SER A 289 19.01 -22.57 -10.63
N PRO A 290 19.12 -21.54 -9.77
CA PRO A 290 18.02 -21.05 -8.97
C PRO A 290 17.19 -19.95 -9.66
N CYS A 291 17.27 -19.76 -10.99
CA CYS A 291 16.58 -18.68 -11.73
C CYS A 291 15.09 -18.64 -11.43
N ALA A 292 14.40 -19.78 -11.51
CA ALA A 292 12.98 -19.89 -11.22
C ALA A 292 12.59 -19.51 -9.78
N LEU A 293 13.52 -19.66 -8.82
CA LEU A 293 13.31 -19.22 -7.43
C LEU A 293 13.30 -17.68 -7.32
N ALA A 294 14.24 -17.02 -7.99
CA ALA A 294 14.33 -15.56 -8.00
C ALA A 294 13.11 -14.94 -8.69
N ALA A 295 12.72 -15.47 -9.85
CA ALA A 295 11.59 -15.03 -10.65
C ALA A 295 10.23 -15.20 -9.94
N SER A 296 10.11 -16.08 -8.93
CA SER A 296 8.83 -16.39 -8.31
C SER A 296 8.29 -15.30 -7.36
N ALA A 297 9.16 -14.51 -6.73
CA ALA A 297 8.77 -13.60 -5.64
C ALA A 297 8.48 -12.17 -6.12
N VAL A 298 9.26 -11.62 -7.04
CA VAL A 298 9.15 -10.21 -7.46
C VAL A 298 7.87 -9.94 -8.25
N PRO A 299 7.55 -10.66 -9.34
CA PRO A 299 6.31 -10.44 -10.09
C PRO A 299 5.05 -10.64 -9.24
N ALA A 300 5.04 -11.65 -8.37
CA ALA A 300 3.90 -11.91 -7.48
C ALA A 300 3.68 -10.74 -6.51
N THR A 301 4.77 -10.16 -5.97
CA THR A 301 4.70 -9.01 -5.07
C THR A 301 4.20 -7.76 -5.80
N LEU A 302 4.71 -7.46 -6.98
CA LEU A 302 4.27 -6.33 -7.80
C LEU A 302 2.80 -6.46 -8.20
N ALA A 303 2.35 -7.66 -8.54
CA ALA A 303 0.94 -7.94 -8.82
C ALA A 303 0.04 -7.72 -7.59
N ALA A 304 0.50 -8.14 -6.40
CA ALA A 304 -0.22 -7.88 -5.15
C ALA A 304 -0.30 -6.38 -4.83
N MET A 305 0.80 -5.64 -4.99
CA MET A 305 0.85 -4.17 -4.81
C MET A 305 -0.10 -3.47 -5.79
N SER A 306 -0.07 -3.83 -7.07
CA SER A 306 -0.98 -3.28 -8.09
C SER A 306 -2.44 -3.54 -7.74
N ARG A 307 -2.77 -4.74 -7.26
CA ARG A 307 -4.14 -5.06 -6.84
C ARG A 307 -4.58 -4.25 -5.62
N LEU A 308 -3.72 -4.12 -4.60
CA LEU A 308 -4.00 -3.32 -3.40
C LEU A 308 -4.23 -1.86 -3.76
N SER A 309 -3.38 -1.28 -4.62
CA SER A 309 -3.51 0.11 -5.07
C SER A 309 -4.85 0.36 -5.77
N LYS A 310 -5.30 -0.57 -6.63
CA LYS A 310 -6.63 -0.50 -7.27
C LYS A 310 -7.80 -0.58 -6.29
N MET A 311 -7.57 -1.09 -5.10
CA MET A 311 -8.56 -1.15 -4.01
C MET A 311 -8.46 0.06 -3.07
N GLY A 312 -7.60 1.05 -3.37
CA GLY A 312 -7.35 2.19 -2.49
C GLY A 312 -6.55 1.82 -1.23
N ILE A 313 -5.66 0.84 -1.32
CA ILE A 313 -4.74 0.44 -0.26
C ILE A 313 -3.34 0.62 -0.80
N LEU A 314 -2.58 1.55 -0.24
CA LEU A 314 -1.25 1.89 -0.69
C LEU A 314 -0.22 1.31 0.29
N ALA A 315 0.70 0.51 -0.21
CA ALA A 315 1.81 -0.02 0.58
C ALA A 315 3.13 0.61 0.11
N LYS A 316 3.97 1.05 1.03
CA LYS A 316 5.30 1.60 0.76
C LYS A 316 6.32 0.54 0.34
N GLY A 317 5.88 -0.69 0.17
CA GLY A 317 6.73 -1.75 -0.35
C GLY A 317 6.21 -3.16 -0.09
N GLY A 318 6.83 -4.12 -0.76
CA GLY A 318 6.49 -5.53 -0.61
C GLY A 318 6.77 -6.11 0.78
N ALA A 319 7.71 -5.50 1.53
CA ALA A 319 8.01 -5.92 2.90
C ALA A 319 6.82 -5.76 3.83
N ALA A 320 6.15 -4.60 3.79
CA ALA A 320 4.97 -4.31 4.61
C ALA A 320 3.83 -5.30 4.31
N ILE A 321 3.58 -5.58 3.02
CA ILE A 321 2.55 -6.56 2.61
C ILE A 321 2.89 -7.95 3.14
N SER A 322 4.16 -8.37 3.04
CA SER A 322 4.57 -9.69 3.50
C SER A 322 4.46 -9.85 5.02
N GLN A 323 4.66 -8.78 5.78
CA GLN A 323 4.58 -8.81 7.25
C GLN A 323 3.14 -8.91 7.75
N LEU A 324 2.14 -8.40 7.00
CA LEU A 324 0.73 -8.47 7.41
C LEU A 324 0.28 -9.89 7.72
N GLN A 325 0.72 -10.90 6.97
CA GLN A 325 0.31 -12.29 7.23
C GLN A 325 0.88 -12.88 8.50
N ASP A 326 2.03 -12.37 8.96
CA ASP A 326 2.77 -12.88 10.13
C ASP A 326 2.39 -12.14 11.42
N LEU A 327 1.40 -11.24 11.38
CA LEU A 327 0.95 -10.46 12.52
C LEU A 327 0.57 -11.35 13.70
N ARG A 328 1.02 -10.95 14.88
CA ARG A 328 0.67 -11.56 16.17
C ARG A 328 -0.27 -10.69 16.98
N VAL A 329 -0.10 -9.38 16.89
CA VAL A 329 -0.97 -8.40 17.51
C VAL A 329 -1.24 -7.25 16.57
N ILE A 330 -2.45 -6.74 16.62
CA ILE A 330 -2.87 -5.53 15.92
C ILE A 330 -3.51 -4.59 16.92
N SER A 331 -2.95 -3.38 17.01
CA SER A 331 -3.40 -2.32 17.89
C SER A 331 -4.08 -1.24 17.10
N PHE A 332 -5.21 -0.80 17.59
CA PHE A 332 -6.02 0.24 16.97
C PHE A 332 -6.08 1.47 17.87
N ASP A 333 -5.88 2.65 17.31
CA ASP A 333 -6.37 3.85 17.97
C ASP A 333 -7.91 3.80 18.04
N LYS A 334 -8.50 4.41 19.07
CA LYS A 334 -9.95 4.46 19.19
C LYS A 334 -10.55 5.45 18.20
N THR A 335 -10.15 6.72 18.33
CA THR A 335 -10.78 7.86 17.65
C THR A 335 -10.41 7.92 16.17
N GLY A 336 -11.42 8.05 15.29
CA GLY A 336 -11.17 8.10 13.85
C GLY A 336 -10.75 6.78 13.19
N THR A 337 -10.56 5.71 13.98
CA THR A 337 -10.17 4.38 13.52
C THR A 337 -11.25 3.36 13.83
N LEU A 338 -11.42 2.99 15.11
CA LEU A 338 -12.51 2.10 15.54
C LEU A 338 -13.85 2.83 15.67
N THR A 339 -13.81 4.12 15.84
CA THR A 339 -14.97 5.01 15.88
C THR A 339 -14.96 5.96 14.69
N LYS A 340 -16.08 6.65 14.46
CA LYS A 340 -16.22 7.58 13.32
C LYS A 340 -15.32 8.82 13.43
N GLY A 341 -14.81 9.12 14.63
CA GLY A 341 -13.99 10.31 14.91
C GLY A 341 -14.79 11.63 14.96
N THR A 342 -16.09 11.54 14.74
CA THR A 342 -17.02 12.66 14.83
C THR A 342 -18.05 12.35 15.90
N PRO A 343 -18.13 13.17 16.98
CA PRO A 343 -19.15 12.97 18.00
C PRO A 343 -20.55 13.23 17.42
N GLU A 344 -21.50 12.37 17.79
CA GLU A 344 -22.91 12.54 17.46
C GLU A 344 -23.69 12.89 18.71
N LEU A 345 -24.69 13.77 18.60
CA LEU A 345 -25.66 14.03 19.67
C LEU A 345 -26.63 12.84 19.74
N THR A 346 -26.36 11.93 20.70
CA THR A 346 -27.13 10.68 20.85
C THR A 346 -28.41 10.88 21.66
N ASP A 347 -28.33 11.65 22.73
CA ASP A 347 -29.43 11.91 23.64
C ASP A 347 -29.50 13.39 24.03
N TYR A 348 -30.70 13.87 24.26
CA TYR A 348 -30.91 15.20 24.76
C TYR A 348 -32.15 15.23 25.64
N TRP A 349 -32.18 16.20 26.56
CA TRP A 349 -33.32 16.51 27.38
C TRP A 349 -33.40 18.04 27.56
N PHE A 350 -34.57 18.62 27.40
CA PHE A 350 -34.85 20.00 27.66
C PHE A 350 -36.12 20.11 28.52
N GLU A 351 -36.10 21.00 29.50
CA GLU A 351 -37.30 21.34 30.28
C GLU A 351 -38.38 21.97 29.38
N ASP A 352 -37.95 22.76 28.40
CA ASP A 352 -38.75 23.36 27.35
C ASP A 352 -38.03 23.25 26.00
N GLU A 353 -38.57 22.45 25.09
CA GLU A 353 -38.00 22.25 23.77
C GLU A 353 -38.01 23.50 22.87
N THR A 354 -38.80 24.53 23.23
CA THR A 354 -38.81 25.83 22.52
C THR A 354 -37.47 26.55 22.59
N MET A 355 -36.54 26.09 23.43
CA MET A 355 -35.17 26.59 23.53
C MET A 355 -34.24 26.00 22.46
N ILE A 356 -34.57 24.88 21.84
CA ILE A 356 -33.71 24.22 20.87
C ILE A 356 -33.30 25.13 19.70
N PRO A 357 -34.17 25.92 19.08
CA PRO A 357 -33.78 26.88 18.05
C PRO A 357 -32.72 27.91 18.53
N ALA A 358 -32.77 28.34 19.79
CA ALA A 358 -31.76 29.23 20.35
C ALA A 358 -30.41 28.53 20.53
N VAL A 359 -30.42 27.30 21.04
CA VAL A 359 -29.22 26.45 21.18
C VAL A 359 -28.57 26.19 19.82
N VAL A 360 -29.37 25.85 18.80
CA VAL A 360 -28.87 25.65 17.43
C VAL A 360 -28.26 26.92 16.85
N ALA A 361 -28.92 28.10 17.08
CA ALA A 361 -28.40 29.37 16.59
C ALA A 361 -27.06 29.75 17.26
N MET A 362 -26.89 29.44 18.55
CA MET A 362 -25.62 29.62 19.26
C MET A 362 -24.54 28.71 18.70
N GLU A 363 -24.83 27.44 18.53
CA GLU A 363 -23.85 26.43 18.08
C GLU A 363 -23.47 26.59 16.59
N LYS A 364 -24.33 27.17 15.74
CA LYS A 364 -24.00 27.51 14.35
C LYS A 364 -22.80 28.44 14.20
N GLN A 365 -22.48 29.22 15.21
CA GLN A 365 -21.35 30.16 15.20
C GLN A 365 -20.04 29.51 15.65
N SER A 366 -20.06 28.21 16.01
CA SER A 366 -18.90 27.47 16.46
C SER A 366 -18.48 26.41 15.44
N THR A 367 -17.17 26.28 15.22
CA THR A 367 -16.57 25.21 14.43
C THR A 367 -16.26 23.97 15.29
N HIS A 368 -16.59 24.00 16.58
CA HIS A 368 -16.33 22.89 17.48
C HIS A 368 -17.12 21.63 17.08
N PRO A 369 -16.53 20.40 17.08
CA PRO A 369 -17.23 19.18 16.66
C PRO A 369 -18.55 18.90 17.38
N LEU A 370 -18.64 19.20 18.68
CA LEU A 370 -19.88 19.05 19.44
C LEU A 370 -20.96 20.02 18.94
N ALA A 371 -20.59 21.26 18.62
CA ALA A 371 -21.49 22.26 18.07
C ALA A 371 -22.05 21.81 16.71
N GLN A 372 -21.23 21.30 15.84
CA GLN A 372 -21.65 20.75 14.54
C GLN A 372 -22.61 19.56 14.71
N ALA A 373 -22.37 18.69 15.70
CA ALA A 373 -23.28 17.60 16.03
C ALA A 373 -24.68 18.07 16.46
N VAL A 374 -24.75 19.17 17.21
CA VAL A 374 -26.05 19.81 17.59
C VAL A 374 -26.75 20.32 16.35
N VAL A 375 -26.04 21.09 15.52
CA VAL A 375 -26.60 21.69 14.29
C VAL A 375 -27.12 20.61 13.35
N GLN A 376 -26.37 19.52 13.20
CA GLN A 376 -26.75 18.38 12.35
C GLN A 376 -27.99 17.66 12.89
N LYS A 377 -28.03 17.39 14.20
CA LYS A 377 -29.14 16.68 14.84
C LYS A 377 -30.47 17.42 14.70
N PHE A 378 -30.42 18.75 14.79
CA PHE A 378 -31.59 19.61 14.76
C PHE A 378 -31.74 20.37 13.43
N SER A 379 -31.20 19.82 12.33
CA SER A 379 -31.26 20.45 11.00
C SER A 379 -32.68 20.75 10.51
N ASP A 380 -33.67 19.95 10.91
CA ASP A 380 -35.08 20.07 10.53
C ASP A 380 -35.86 21.07 11.42
N TRP A 381 -35.23 21.62 12.47
CA TRP A 381 -35.86 22.57 13.36
C TRP A 381 -35.83 24.00 12.79
N THR A 382 -36.89 24.76 13.06
CA THR A 382 -37.00 26.16 12.62
C THR A 382 -35.86 26.98 13.23
N VAL A 383 -35.08 27.64 12.39
CA VAL A 383 -33.96 28.48 12.82
C VAL A 383 -34.51 29.78 13.42
N LEU A 384 -33.87 30.28 14.48
CA LEU A 384 -34.16 31.62 15.00
C LEU A 384 -33.77 32.65 13.93
N GLU A 385 -34.68 33.55 13.58
CA GLU A 385 -34.41 34.63 12.61
C GLU A 385 -33.65 35.81 13.23
N GLU A 386 -33.41 35.78 14.54
CA GLU A 386 -32.77 36.84 15.31
C GLU A 386 -31.25 36.68 15.26
N GLU A 387 -30.49 37.74 14.90
CA GLU A 387 -29.04 37.77 15.05
C GLU A 387 -28.67 37.76 16.53
N ILE A 388 -27.91 36.75 16.94
CA ILE A 388 -27.45 36.63 18.32
C ILE A 388 -25.92 36.73 18.35
N GLU A 389 -25.39 37.43 19.34
CA GLU A 389 -23.95 37.44 19.61
C GLU A 389 -23.60 36.32 20.58
N VAL A 390 -22.59 35.53 20.21
CA VAL A 390 -22.11 34.41 21.02
C VAL A 390 -20.71 34.70 21.52
N GLU A 391 -20.54 34.67 22.84
CA GLU A 391 -19.26 34.82 23.49
C GLU A 391 -18.69 33.43 23.86
N VAL A 392 -17.42 33.18 23.49
CA VAL A 392 -16.71 31.94 23.80
C VAL A 392 -16.09 32.04 25.20
N LEU A 393 -16.48 31.15 26.10
CA LEU A 393 -15.89 30.98 27.42
C LEU A 393 -14.78 29.95 27.34
N VAL A 394 -13.54 30.42 27.29
CA VAL A 394 -12.37 29.56 27.07
C VAL A 394 -12.34 28.37 28.05
N GLY A 395 -12.35 27.14 27.49
CA GLY A 395 -12.30 25.87 28.24
C GLY A 395 -13.62 25.47 28.93
N GLN A 396 -14.67 26.33 28.88
CA GLN A 396 -15.95 26.07 29.55
C GLN A 396 -17.10 25.84 28.57
N GLY A 397 -17.22 26.63 27.52
CA GLY A 397 -18.31 26.58 26.55
C GLY A 397 -18.61 27.90 25.89
N VAL A 398 -19.88 28.20 25.65
CA VAL A 398 -20.34 29.43 25.01
C VAL A 398 -21.50 30.06 25.80
N ARG A 399 -21.66 31.39 25.70
CA ARG A 399 -22.80 32.11 26.24
C ARG A 399 -23.38 33.07 25.22
N SER A 400 -24.67 33.35 25.36
CA SER A 400 -25.38 34.34 24.54
C SER A 400 -26.59 34.90 25.31
N VAL A 401 -27.05 36.08 24.90
CA VAL A 401 -28.33 36.65 25.36
C VAL A 401 -29.34 36.48 24.23
N VAL A 402 -30.35 35.67 24.46
CA VAL A 402 -31.43 35.40 23.51
C VAL A 402 -32.74 35.84 24.14
N ARG A 403 -33.50 36.72 23.47
CA ARG A 403 -34.78 37.27 23.98
C ARG A 403 -34.70 37.84 25.40
N ASN A 404 -33.63 38.58 25.69
CA ASN A 404 -33.33 39.14 27.01
C ASN A 404 -33.03 38.11 28.13
N GLU A 405 -32.75 36.85 27.78
CA GLU A 405 -32.38 35.80 28.72
C GLU A 405 -30.97 35.31 28.43
N GLU A 406 -30.15 35.21 29.47
CA GLU A 406 -28.80 34.73 29.35
C GLU A 406 -28.78 33.20 29.32
N ILE A 407 -28.26 32.61 28.25
CA ILE A 407 -28.15 31.17 28.04
C ILE A 407 -26.64 30.80 27.93
N HIS A 408 -26.25 29.78 28.67
CA HIS A 408 -24.92 29.20 28.62
C HIS A 408 -25.01 27.76 28.15
N ILE A 409 -24.12 27.35 27.23
CA ILE A 409 -23.90 25.97 26.84
C ILE A 409 -22.50 25.61 27.33
N ILE A 410 -22.41 24.86 28.42
CA ILE A 410 -21.17 24.66 29.17
C ILE A 410 -20.98 23.21 29.63
N LYS A 411 -19.72 22.86 29.96
CA LYS A 411 -19.45 21.62 30.68
C LYS A 411 -20.15 21.64 32.05
N PRO A 412 -20.56 20.44 32.56
CA PRO A 412 -21.19 20.37 33.87
C PRO A 412 -20.31 21.01 34.97
N MET A 413 -20.89 21.88 35.75
CA MET A 413 -20.24 22.52 36.90
C MET A 413 -21.05 22.28 38.18
N ASP A 414 -20.35 22.01 39.30
CA ASP A 414 -20.98 21.76 40.60
C ASP A 414 -21.65 23.01 41.20
N THR A 415 -21.29 24.19 40.70
CA THR A 415 -21.84 25.50 41.13
C THR A 415 -23.21 25.84 40.55
N VAL A 416 -23.67 25.06 39.57
CA VAL A 416 -24.97 25.31 38.90
C VAL A 416 -26.06 24.49 39.59
N ASP A 417 -27.20 25.10 39.83
CA ASP A 417 -28.36 24.45 40.46
C ASP A 417 -28.96 23.38 39.53
N ARG A 418 -29.20 22.19 40.08
CA ARG A 418 -29.69 21.03 39.34
C ARG A 418 -30.76 20.26 40.13
N SER A 419 -31.83 19.91 39.46
CA SER A 419 -32.83 19.01 40.04
C SER A 419 -32.28 17.59 40.19
N THR A 420 -32.87 16.79 41.10
CA THR A 420 -32.49 15.37 41.29
C THR A 420 -32.62 14.57 39.98
N GLU A 421 -33.63 14.86 39.18
CA GLU A 421 -33.83 14.21 37.85
C GLU A 421 -32.69 14.53 36.90
N VAL A 422 -32.27 15.80 36.79
CA VAL A 422 -31.13 16.23 35.96
C VAL A 422 -29.85 15.55 36.42
N ALA A 423 -29.59 15.51 37.73
CA ALA A 423 -28.41 14.87 38.29
C ALA A 423 -28.38 13.37 37.97
N THR A 424 -29.53 12.68 38.07
CA THR A 424 -29.64 11.25 37.74
C THR A 424 -29.37 10.99 36.26
N ARG A 425 -29.96 11.75 35.34
CA ARG A 425 -29.74 11.62 33.89
C ARG A 425 -28.28 11.89 33.51
N MET A 426 -27.67 12.91 34.09
CA MET A 426 -26.26 13.23 33.87
C MET A 426 -25.36 12.06 34.28
N GLN A 427 -25.62 11.47 35.44
CA GLN A 427 -24.87 10.35 35.96
C GLN A 427 -25.09 9.09 35.10
N GLU A 428 -26.31 8.82 34.69
CA GLU A 428 -26.67 7.72 33.79
C GLU A 428 -25.92 7.82 32.46
N TRP A 429 -26.02 8.97 31.77
CA TRP A 429 -25.35 9.19 30.49
C TRP A 429 -23.82 9.19 30.62
N ALA A 430 -23.28 9.75 31.68
CA ALA A 430 -21.84 9.68 31.96
C ALA A 430 -21.38 8.23 32.19
N SER A 431 -22.19 7.40 32.88
CA SER A 431 -21.89 5.97 33.10
C SER A 431 -21.96 5.15 31.80
N GLU A 432 -22.69 5.62 30.80
CA GLU A 432 -22.72 5.08 29.44
C GLU A 432 -21.55 5.58 28.55
N GLY A 433 -20.61 6.36 29.12
CA GLY A 433 -19.43 6.88 28.39
C GLY A 433 -19.71 8.05 27.47
N LYS A 434 -20.84 8.72 27.64
CA LYS A 434 -21.22 9.90 26.87
C LYS A 434 -20.61 11.16 27.47
N THR A 435 -20.21 12.09 26.63
CA THR A 435 -19.84 13.45 27.04
C THR A 435 -21.12 14.26 27.23
N VAL A 436 -21.38 14.69 28.47
CA VAL A 436 -22.56 15.49 28.78
C VAL A 436 -22.21 16.98 28.75
N VAL A 437 -23.05 17.77 28.10
CA VAL A 437 -23.02 19.24 28.05
C VAL A 437 -24.34 19.78 28.60
N THR A 438 -24.27 20.84 29.40
CA THR A 438 -25.43 21.44 30.06
C THR A 438 -25.83 22.74 29.38
N VAL A 439 -27.11 22.94 29.23
CA VAL A 439 -27.72 24.24 28.87
C VAL A 439 -28.23 24.88 30.14
N VAL A 440 -27.67 26.03 30.49
CA VAL A 440 -27.94 26.74 31.74
C VAL A 440 -28.64 28.08 31.44
N LYS A 441 -29.68 28.34 32.18
CA LYS A 441 -30.43 29.61 32.15
C LYS A 441 -30.66 30.05 33.59
N ASN A 442 -30.35 31.29 33.93
CA ASN A 442 -30.54 31.86 35.28
C ASN A 442 -29.89 30.97 36.38
N ASN A 443 -28.69 30.52 36.17
CA ASN A 443 -27.93 29.61 37.07
C ASN A 443 -28.61 28.25 37.35
N ARG A 444 -29.56 27.82 36.51
CA ARG A 444 -30.23 26.52 36.60
C ARG A 444 -30.06 25.75 35.28
N ILE A 445 -29.84 24.44 35.37
CA ILE A 445 -29.79 23.57 34.21
C ILE A 445 -31.22 23.37 33.67
N VAL A 446 -31.44 23.77 32.42
CA VAL A 446 -32.70 23.66 31.70
C VAL A 446 -32.64 22.74 30.49
N GLY A 447 -31.42 22.28 30.15
CA GLY A 447 -31.22 21.31 29.08
C GLY A 447 -29.95 20.49 29.29
N LEU A 448 -29.95 19.29 28.77
CA LEU A 448 -28.82 18.36 28.72
C LEU A 448 -28.65 17.86 27.30
N MET A 449 -27.42 17.76 26.88
CA MET A 449 -27.03 17.16 25.60
C MET A 449 -25.92 16.14 25.84
N ALA A 450 -26.07 14.93 25.32
CA ALA A 450 -25.09 13.86 25.46
C ALA A 450 -24.53 13.44 24.10
N PHE A 451 -23.24 13.44 24.02
CA PHE A 451 -22.48 13.15 22.80
C PHE A 451 -21.68 11.89 22.96
N MET A 452 -21.61 11.12 21.89
CA MET A 452 -20.79 9.92 21.81
C MET A 452 -20.13 9.81 20.45
N ASP A 453 -18.85 9.45 20.43
CA ASP A 453 -18.18 9.04 19.21
C ASP A 453 -18.53 7.56 18.94
N LEU A 454 -19.44 7.35 17.99
CA LEU A 454 -20.02 6.05 17.73
C LEU A 454 -19.00 5.11 17.05
N PRO A 455 -19.04 3.80 17.38
CA PRO A 455 -18.24 2.81 16.67
C PRO A 455 -18.52 2.86 15.16
N ASN A 456 -17.44 2.68 14.36
CA ASN A 456 -17.58 2.45 12.94
C ASN A 456 -18.28 1.10 12.72
N GLU A 457 -19.23 1.03 11.81
CA GLU A 457 -20.01 -0.20 11.54
C GLU A 457 -19.14 -1.41 11.19
N ALA A 458 -18.01 -1.16 10.51
CA ALA A 458 -17.08 -2.20 10.11
C ALA A 458 -16.19 -2.72 11.25
N SER A 459 -16.02 -1.96 12.34
CA SER A 459 -15.00 -2.24 13.36
C SER A 459 -15.16 -3.60 14.00
N LYS A 460 -16.37 -3.95 14.39
CA LYS A 460 -16.64 -5.26 15.00
C LYS A 460 -16.27 -6.43 14.06
N ALA A 461 -16.69 -6.35 12.80
CA ALA A 461 -16.42 -7.41 11.82
C ALA A 461 -14.91 -7.56 11.54
N VAL A 462 -14.18 -6.45 11.54
CA VAL A 462 -12.72 -6.45 11.37
C VAL A 462 -12.01 -7.06 12.57
N LEU A 463 -12.41 -6.70 13.78
CA LEU A 463 -11.86 -7.27 15.01
C LEU A 463 -12.14 -8.78 15.12
N ASP A 464 -13.36 -9.21 14.82
CA ASP A 464 -13.74 -10.62 14.79
C ASP A 464 -12.94 -11.40 13.73
N TYR A 465 -12.68 -10.78 12.56
CA TYR A 465 -11.83 -11.39 11.55
C TYR A 465 -10.40 -11.62 12.07
N PHE A 466 -9.72 -10.61 12.62
CA PHE A 466 -8.35 -10.77 13.12
C PHE A 466 -8.27 -11.77 14.27
N LYS A 467 -9.24 -11.76 15.15
CA LYS A 467 -9.38 -12.76 16.21
C LYS A 467 -9.50 -14.19 15.64
N SER A 468 -10.29 -14.38 14.56
CA SER A 468 -10.39 -15.67 13.87
C SER A 468 -9.07 -16.11 13.20
N GLN A 469 -8.18 -15.17 12.90
CA GLN A 469 -6.84 -15.40 12.38
C GLN A 469 -5.79 -15.60 13.47
N GLN A 470 -6.20 -15.68 14.76
CA GLN A 470 -5.32 -15.79 15.92
C GLN A 470 -4.37 -14.58 16.10
N VAL A 471 -4.78 -13.42 15.61
CA VAL A 471 -4.11 -12.14 15.83
C VAL A 471 -4.75 -11.47 17.03
N HIS A 472 -3.95 -11.16 18.04
CA HIS A 472 -4.42 -10.47 19.26
C HIS A 472 -4.85 -9.05 18.91
N THR A 473 -6.04 -8.63 19.36
CA THR A 473 -6.59 -7.30 19.05
C THR A 473 -6.56 -6.40 20.28
N THR A 474 -5.95 -5.22 20.15
CA THR A 474 -5.81 -4.24 21.21
C THR A 474 -6.40 -2.90 20.79
N MET A 475 -7.08 -2.22 21.69
CA MET A 475 -7.49 -0.83 21.54
C MET A 475 -6.64 0.06 22.46
N ILE A 476 -6.04 1.12 21.91
CA ILE A 476 -5.25 2.10 22.65
C ILE A 476 -5.99 3.43 22.61
N THR A 477 -6.21 4.06 23.77
CA THR A 477 -6.96 5.34 23.86
C THR A 477 -6.50 6.18 25.04
N GLY A 478 -6.64 7.50 24.90
CA GLY A 478 -6.48 8.46 26.01
C GLY A 478 -7.70 8.59 26.91
N ASP A 479 -8.80 7.92 26.60
CA ASP A 479 -10.03 7.97 27.40
C ASP A 479 -9.84 7.35 28.80
N SER A 480 -10.79 7.67 29.69
CA SER A 480 -10.88 7.00 30.99
C SER A 480 -11.06 5.48 30.82
N ARG A 481 -10.63 4.74 31.83
CA ARG A 481 -10.69 3.28 31.81
C ARG A 481 -12.12 2.77 31.62
N GLU A 482 -13.07 3.37 32.31
CA GLU A 482 -14.48 2.99 32.28
C GLU A 482 -15.06 3.14 30.87
N THR A 483 -14.84 4.28 30.23
CA THR A 483 -15.29 4.57 28.84
C THR A 483 -14.64 3.62 27.84
N ALA A 484 -13.33 3.40 27.98
CA ALA A 484 -12.56 2.56 27.07
C ALA A 484 -12.99 1.07 27.18
N GLU A 485 -13.14 0.55 28.38
CA GLU A 485 -13.57 -0.85 28.62
C GLU A 485 -14.99 -1.09 28.08
N MET A 486 -15.91 -0.12 28.23
CA MET A 486 -17.26 -0.24 27.69
C MET A 486 -17.28 -0.32 26.16
N ILE A 487 -16.55 0.57 25.49
CA ILE A 487 -16.42 0.55 24.03
C ILE A 487 -15.71 -0.74 23.58
N GLY A 488 -14.64 -1.13 24.27
CA GLY A 488 -13.89 -2.35 23.99
C GLY A 488 -14.74 -3.61 24.09
N MET A 489 -15.58 -3.72 25.11
CA MET A 489 -16.56 -4.82 25.26
C MET A 489 -17.59 -4.83 24.12
N LYS A 490 -18.14 -3.67 23.77
CA LYS A 490 -19.12 -3.55 22.68
C LYS A 490 -18.56 -3.96 21.34
N LEU A 491 -17.28 -3.64 21.08
CA LEU A 491 -16.56 -3.99 19.87
C LEU A 491 -15.98 -5.41 19.88
N GLY A 492 -15.81 -6.02 21.05
CA GLY A 492 -15.20 -7.35 21.21
C GLY A 492 -13.68 -7.33 21.15
N VAL A 493 -13.03 -6.24 21.53
CA VAL A 493 -11.57 -6.10 21.61
C VAL A 493 -11.05 -7.00 22.75
N GLN A 494 -9.90 -7.66 22.52
CA GLN A 494 -9.34 -8.59 23.54
C GLN A 494 -8.57 -7.86 24.63
N GLU A 495 -7.93 -6.73 24.34
CA GLU A 495 -7.18 -5.93 25.29
C GLU A 495 -7.49 -4.45 25.12
N VAL A 496 -7.71 -3.74 26.22
CA VAL A 496 -7.95 -2.30 26.24
C VAL A 496 -6.85 -1.62 27.03
N VAL A 497 -6.16 -0.68 26.42
CA VAL A 497 -5.13 0.15 27.06
C VAL A 497 -5.64 1.58 27.11
N ALA A 498 -6.14 1.99 28.27
CA ALA A 498 -6.78 3.27 28.53
C ALA A 498 -5.84 4.27 29.22
N ASN A 499 -6.25 5.54 29.31
CA ASN A 499 -5.49 6.64 29.90
C ASN A 499 -4.06 6.81 29.32
N VAL A 500 -3.89 6.57 28.04
CA VAL A 500 -2.56 6.64 27.37
C VAL A 500 -2.37 8.03 26.78
N LEU A 501 -1.33 8.72 27.21
CA LEU A 501 -0.92 9.99 26.58
C LEU A 501 -0.33 9.74 25.20
N PRO A 502 -0.36 10.71 24.27
CA PRO A 502 0.18 10.54 22.91
C PRO A 502 1.63 10.03 22.89
N GLU A 503 2.49 10.57 23.74
CA GLU A 503 3.89 10.15 23.88
C GLU A 503 4.06 8.73 24.45
N GLU A 504 3.11 8.24 25.22
CA GLU A 504 3.16 6.89 25.81
C GLU A 504 2.70 5.80 24.84
N LYS A 505 1.99 6.14 23.77
CA LYS A 505 1.52 5.18 22.76
C LYS A 505 2.69 4.39 22.15
N LEU A 506 3.81 5.05 21.89
CA LEU A 506 5.03 4.41 21.40
C LEU A 506 5.53 3.33 22.35
N GLU A 507 5.59 3.61 23.66
CA GLU A 507 6.06 2.65 24.66
C GLU A 507 5.11 1.44 24.76
N LYS A 508 3.79 1.67 24.60
CA LYS A 508 2.81 0.56 24.58
C LYS A 508 3.02 -0.34 23.38
N ILE A 509 3.24 0.22 22.17
CA ILE A 509 3.56 -0.57 20.98
C ILE A 509 4.87 -1.35 21.16
N GLN A 510 5.91 -0.73 21.71
CA GLN A 510 7.17 -1.40 22.01
C GLN A 510 6.98 -2.59 22.97
N SER A 511 6.22 -2.39 24.04
CA SER A 511 5.88 -3.46 24.99
C SER A 511 5.10 -4.61 24.33
N GLN A 512 4.20 -4.31 23.40
CA GLN A 512 3.46 -5.34 22.66
C GLN A 512 4.37 -6.12 21.71
N LYS A 513 5.33 -5.47 21.04
CA LYS A 513 6.35 -6.16 20.23
C LYS A 513 7.14 -7.16 21.07
N GLU A 514 7.54 -6.79 22.28
CA GLU A 514 8.29 -7.65 23.17
C GLU A 514 7.44 -8.84 23.67
N ARG A 515 6.15 -8.60 23.92
CA ARG A 515 5.24 -9.61 24.50
C ARG A 515 4.69 -10.59 23.46
N TYR A 516 4.30 -10.11 22.29
CA TYR A 516 3.56 -10.88 21.28
C TYR A 516 4.38 -11.16 20.01
N GLY A 517 5.38 -10.35 19.70
CA GLY A 517 6.14 -10.39 18.48
C GLY A 517 5.64 -9.38 17.44
N LEU A 518 5.48 -9.79 16.19
CA LEU A 518 5.18 -8.92 15.07
C LEU A 518 3.87 -8.15 15.25
N THR A 519 3.99 -6.84 15.35
CA THR A 519 2.94 -5.91 15.78
C THR A 519 2.56 -4.93 14.68
N ALA A 520 1.26 -4.77 14.43
CA ALA A 520 0.74 -3.66 13.64
C ALA A 520 0.10 -2.59 14.52
N MET A 521 0.20 -1.33 14.09
CA MET A 521 -0.55 -0.21 14.65
C MET A 521 -1.40 0.43 13.56
N VAL A 522 -2.68 0.67 13.87
CA VAL A 522 -3.65 1.34 13.00
C VAL A 522 -4.10 2.64 13.66
N GLY A 523 -3.93 3.77 12.98
CA GLY A 523 -4.30 5.08 13.49
C GLY A 523 -4.52 6.09 12.37
N ASP A 524 -5.07 7.27 12.71
CA ASP A 524 -5.41 8.32 11.75
C ASP A 524 -4.70 9.66 12.01
N GLY A 525 -4.13 9.85 13.19
CA GLY A 525 -3.71 11.14 13.69
C GLY A 525 -2.22 11.43 13.75
N VAL A 526 -1.89 12.71 13.90
CA VAL A 526 -0.53 13.20 14.21
C VAL A 526 0.00 12.56 15.49
N ASN A 527 -0.89 12.36 16.46
CA ASN A 527 -0.54 11.79 17.76
C ASN A 527 -0.11 10.31 17.68
N ASP A 528 -0.47 9.62 16.60
CA ASP A 528 -0.16 8.21 16.39
C ASP A 528 1.11 7.99 15.56
N ALA A 529 1.63 9.02 14.90
CA ALA A 529 2.79 8.92 14.03
C ALA A 529 4.01 8.24 14.69
N PRO A 530 4.39 8.54 15.93
CA PRO A 530 5.47 7.81 16.61
C PRO A 530 5.15 6.34 16.84
N ALA A 531 3.91 6.00 17.17
CA ALA A 531 3.46 4.62 17.38
C ALA A 531 3.40 3.85 16.05
N LEU A 532 2.91 4.48 14.97
CA LEU A 532 2.91 3.93 13.61
C LEU A 532 4.32 3.61 13.12
N ALA A 533 5.28 4.54 13.34
CA ALA A 533 6.68 4.34 12.97
C ALA A 533 7.39 3.26 13.81
N THR A 534 6.93 3.00 15.03
CA THR A 534 7.53 2.02 15.96
C THR A 534 7.00 0.60 15.73
N ALA A 535 5.78 0.46 15.25
CA ALA A 535 5.20 -0.82 14.89
C ALA A 535 6.01 -1.51 13.78
N ASP A 536 5.91 -2.84 13.66
CA ASP A 536 6.51 -3.56 12.53
C ASP A 536 5.76 -3.27 11.23
N VAL A 537 4.47 -2.96 11.34
CA VAL A 537 3.62 -2.48 10.25
C VAL A 537 2.76 -1.32 10.75
N GLY A 538 3.11 -0.10 10.38
CA GLY A 538 2.31 1.08 10.60
C GLY A 538 1.23 1.22 9.51
N ILE A 539 -0.03 1.40 9.91
CA ILE A 539 -1.18 1.49 9.00
C ILE A 539 -1.93 2.79 9.29
N ALA A 540 -1.85 3.74 8.34
CA ALA A 540 -2.59 5.00 8.43
C ALA A 540 -3.96 4.87 7.77
N MET A 541 -4.98 5.46 8.42
CA MET A 541 -6.32 5.62 7.84
C MET A 541 -6.37 6.86 6.94
N GLY A 542 -7.19 6.84 5.90
CA GLY A 542 -7.13 7.76 4.77
C GLY A 542 -7.45 9.23 5.03
N ASN A 543 -8.08 9.56 6.17
CA ASN A 543 -8.19 10.94 6.65
C ASN A 543 -7.01 11.32 7.57
N GLY A 544 -6.01 10.45 7.65
CA GLY A 544 -4.81 10.68 8.44
C GLY A 544 -4.04 11.90 7.97
N THR A 545 -3.36 12.53 8.91
CA THR A 545 -2.50 13.67 8.64
C THR A 545 -1.32 13.28 7.78
N ASP A 546 -0.71 14.25 7.11
CA ASP A 546 0.48 14.05 6.28
C ASP A 546 1.58 13.30 7.02
N ILE A 547 1.77 13.60 8.30
CA ILE A 547 2.76 12.95 9.15
C ILE A 547 2.43 11.47 9.36
N ALA A 548 1.16 11.12 9.62
CA ALA A 548 0.73 9.73 9.77
C ALA A 548 0.91 8.95 8.46
N ILE A 549 0.56 9.56 7.33
CA ILE A 549 0.78 8.98 6.00
C ILE A 549 2.27 8.79 5.72
N GLU A 550 3.10 9.76 6.08
CA GLU A 550 4.55 9.71 5.83
C GLU A 550 5.28 8.69 6.73
N THR A 551 4.79 8.44 7.94
CA THR A 551 5.39 7.49 8.90
C THR A 551 4.87 6.07 8.79
N SER A 552 3.70 5.85 8.18
CA SER A 552 3.10 4.52 8.03
C SER A 552 3.71 3.72 6.88
N ASP A 553 3.59 2.39 6.93
CA ASP A 553 4.00 1.47 5.86
C ASP A 553 2.87 1.18 4.88
N ILE A 554 1.63 1.28 5.35
CA ILE A 554 0.41 1.07 4.57
C ILE A 554 -0.54 2.22 4.83
N VAL A 555 -1.16 2.74 3.77
CA VAL A 555 -2.20 3.77 3.83
C VAL A 555 -3.50 3.19 3.28
N ILE A 556 -4.57 3.24 4.07
CA ILE A 556 -5.92 2.84 3.67
C ILE A 556 -6.69 4.11 3.32
N MET A 557 -6.95 4.31 2.03
CA MET A 557 -7.70 5.48 1.57
C MET A 557 -9.16 5.41 2.04
N LYS A 558 -9.71 6.58 2.48
CA LYS A 558 -11.07 6.71 3.05
C LYS A 558 -11.33 5.71 4.18
N ASN A 559 -11.21 6.05 5.37
CA ASN A 559 -11.54 5.37 6.65
C ASN A 559 -12.35 4.05 6.56
N ASP A 560 -12.15 3.28 5.48
CA ASP A 560 -12.78 1.97 5.28
C ASP A 560 -11.91 0.87 5.91
N LEU A 561 -12.19 0.59 7.17
CA LEU A 561 -11.46 -0.41 7.94
C LEU A 561 -11.57 -1.84 7.33
N GLN A 562 -12.60 -2.14 6.53
CA GLN A 562 -12.72 -3.45 5.85
C GLN A 562 -11.60 -3.69 4.82
N LYS A 563 -11.01 -2.64 4.28
CA LYS A 563 -9.85 -2.74 3.39
C LYS A 563 -8.64 -3.37 4.07
N LEU A 564 -8.51 -3.22 5.38
CA LEU A 564 -7.48 -3.89 6.17
C LEU A 564 -7.61 -5.42 6.12
N VAL A 565 -8.83 -5.92 6.20
CA VAL A 565 -9.13 -7.36 6.02
C VAL A 565 -8.73 -7.82 4.62
N SER A 566 -9.02 -7.01 3.61
CA SER A 566 -8.64 -7.29 2.22
C SER A 566 -7.13 -7.32 2.03
N ALA A 567 -6.41 -6.36 2.64
CA ALA A 567 -4.95 -6.31 2.63
C ALA A 567 -4.34 -7.57 3.26
N HIS A 568 -4.83 -7.98 4.42
CA HIS A 568 -4.36 -9.18 5.11
C HIS A 568 -4.64 -10.46 4.29
N LYS A 569 -5.82 -10.59 3.67
CA LYS A 569 -6.15 -11.72 2.77
C LYS A 569 -5.23 -11.79 1.56
N ILE A 570 -4.92 -10.63 0.94
CA ILE A 570 -4.00 -10.56 -0.20
C ILE A 570 -2.58 -10.93 0.25
N SER A 571 -2.13 -10.47 1.41
CA SER A 571 -0.84 -10.84 2.01
C SER A 571 -0.72 -12.36 2.19
N LYS A 572 -1.72 -13.01 2.78
CA LYS A 572 -1.76 -14.48 2.93
C LYS A 572 -1.75 -15.21 1.59
N LYS A 573 -2.47 -14.69 0.60
CA LYS A 573 -2.48 -15.26 -0.75
C LYS A 573 -1.12 -15.11 -1.43
N LEU A 574 -0.50 -13.93 -1.32
CA LEU A 574 0.83 -13.66 -1.86
C LEU A 574 1.86 -14.65 -1.31
N HIS A 575 1.90 -14.81 0.02
CA HIS A 575 2.83 -15.75 0.66
C HIS A 575 2.63 -17.19 0.16
N ARG A 576 1.36 -17.63 0.09
CA ARG A 576 1.03 -18.98 -0.40
C ARG A 576 1.51 -19.17 -1.83
N VAL A 577 1.25 -18.22 -2.74
CA VAL A 577 1.67 -18.30 -4.14
C VAL A 577 3.19 -18.36 -4.26
N ILE A 578 3.92 -17.51 -3.51
CA ILE A 578 5.39 -17.54 -3.51
C ILE A 578 5.89 -18.91 -3.03
N LEU A 579 5.32 -19.43 -1.94
CA LEU A 579 5.72 -20.72 -1.38
C LEU A 579 5.43 -21.88 -2.34
N GLU A 580 4.25 -21.90 -2.95
CA GLU A 580 3.86 -22.89 -3.96
C GLU A 580 4.81 -22.87 -5.17
N ASN A 581 5.15 -21.68 -5.68
CA ASN A 581 6.10 -21.51 -6.77
C ASN A 581 7.50 -21.98 -6.37
N MET A 582 7.97 -21.66 -5.17
CA MET A 582 9.26 -22.10 -4.66
C MET A 582 9.34 -23.63 -4.54
N ILE A 583 8.30 -24.27 -3.98
CA ILE A 583 8.22 -25.73 -3.85
C ILE A 583 8.22 -26.38 -5.24
N PHE A 584 7.44 -25.83 -6.17
CA PHE A 584 7.37 -26.33 -7.54
C PHE A 584 8.73 -26.24 -8.25
N ALA A 585 9.38 -25.07 -8.20
CA ALA A 585 10.70 -24.86 -8.78
C ALA A 585 11.75 -25.84 -8.19
N MET A 586 11.79 -26.00 -6.87
CA MET A 586 12.71 -26.92 -6.22
C MET A 586 12.42 -28.39 -6.58
N SER A 587 11.15 -28.75 -6.78
CA SER A 587 10.78 -30.10 -7.23
C SER A 587 11.31 -30.39 -8.63
N ILE A 588 11.27 -29.41 -9.53
CA ILE A 588 11.84 -29.53 -10.88
C ILE A 588 13.36 -29.68 -10.79
N VAL A 589 14.05 -28.87 -9.99
CA VAL A 589 15.52 -28.99 -9.78
C VAL A 589 15.89 -30.40 -9.33
N VAL A 590 15.21 -30.94 -8.31
CA VAL A 590 15.47 -32.30 -7.81
C VAL A 590 15.20 -33.34 -8.91
N MET A 591 14.11 -33.20 -9.65
CA MET A 591 13.75 -34.10 -10.75
C MET A 591 14.83 -34.07 -11.83
N LEU A 592 15.31 -32.91 -12.27
CA LEU A 592 16.35 -32.76 -13.28
C LEU A 592 17.68 -33.36 -12.83
N LEU A 593 18.05 -33.19 -11.56
CA LEU A 593 19.24 -33.82 -11.00
C LEU A 593 19.18 -35.36 -11.07
N VAL A 594 18.03 -35.93 -10.69
CA VAL A 594 17.80 -37.38 -10.74
C VAL A 594 17.85 -37.88 -12.20
N LEU A 595 17.13 -37.21 -13.10
CA LEU A 595 17.12 -37.58 -14.53
C LEU A 595 18.51 -37.47 -15.16
N ASN A 596 19.27 -36.41 -14.82
CA ASN A 596 20.67 -36.26 -15.28
C ASN A 596 21.57 -37.37 -14.76
N PHE A 597 21.44 -37.74 -13.48
CA PHE A 597 22.24 -38.81 -12.89
C PHE A 597 22.07 -40.14 -13.64
N PHE A 598 20.83 -40.47 -14.03
CA PHE A 598 20.52 -41.67 -14.82
C PHE A 598 20.74 -41.50 -16.33
N GLY A 599 21.14 -40.33 -16.82
CA GLY A 599 21.31 -40.03 -18.24
C GLY A 599 20.02 -40.01 -19.05
N LEU A 600 18.90 -39.70 -18.39
CA LEU A 600 17.55 -39.66 -18.99
C LEU A 600 17.14 -38.26 -19.48
N THR A 601 18.02 -37.27 -19.32
CA THR A 601 17.78 -35.89 -19.81
C THR A 601 18.99 -35.41 -20.62
N ASN A 602 18.74 -34.43 -21.50
CA ASN A 602 19.73 -33.70 -22.27
C ASN A 602 19.67 -32.21 -22.00
N ILE A 603 20.59 -31.42 -22.56
CA ILE A 603 20.65 -29.96 -22.38
C ILE A 603 19.33 -29.31 -22.79
N GLY A 604 18.78 -29.66 -23.97
CA GLY A 604 17.54 -29.09 -24.48
C GLY A 604 16.35 -29.33 -23.56
N TRP A 605 16.09 -30.56 -23.14
CA TRP A 605 15.01 -30.84 -22.17
C TRP A 605 15.32 -30.30 -20.80
N GLY A 606 16.58 -30.25 -20.39
CA GLY A 606 17.00 -29.65 -19.13
C GLY A 606 16.59 -28.19 -19.03
N VAL A 607 16.85 -27.39 -20.07
CA VAL A 607 16.50 -25.97 -20.07
C VAL A 607 14.98 -25.74 -20.21
N VAL A 608 14.31 -26.50 -21.09
CA VAL A 608 12.84 -26.34 -21.28
C VAL A 608 12.06 -26.65 -20.00
N LEU A 609 12.49 -27.62 -19.21
CA LEU A 609 11.84 -27.99 -17.96
C LEU A 609 12.22 -27.04 -16.81
N HIS A 610 13.40 -26.42 -16.92
CA HIS A 610 13.90 -25.49 -15.89
C HIS A 610 13.26 -24.09 -16.01
N GLU A 611 13.14 -23.54 -17.22
CA GLU A 611 12.57 -22.22 -17.51
C GLU A 611 11.04 -22.30 -17.65
#